data_21951b54977942d0f9468a51e88b196c
#
_entry.id   21951b54977942d0f9468a51e88b196c
#
_cell.length_a   1.000
_cell.length_b   1.000
_cell.length_c   1.000
_cell.angle_alpha   90.00
_cell.angle_beta   90.00
_cell.angle_gamma   90.00
#
_symmetry.space_group_name_H-M   'P 1'
#
loop_
_entity.id
_entity.type
_entity.pdbx_description
1 polymer ?
#
loop_
_entity_poly.entity_id
_entity_poly.type
_entity_poly.pdbx_seq_one_letter_code
_entity_poly.pdbx_strand_id
1 'polypeptide(L)'
;MRSMLRSEPDLQIIGEAKDGQETIELCRLQRPDLVIMELRMPRVNGFRATQTIKKELPTTKVLIVSAYEDPLFLSEAVRAGADGYVLKVSPLPEILNAIRGVLRG
;
A
#
# COMPACT_ATOMS: atom_id res chain seq x y z
N MET A 1 5.56 -5.05 9.24
CA MET A 1 4.18 -4.81 8.81
C MET A 1 3.37 -6.10 8.72
N ARG A 2 3.85 -7.08 7.98
CA ARG A 2 3.13 -8.35 7.83
C ARG A 2 2.81 -9.06 9.16
N SER A 3 3.79 -9.13 10.07
CA SER A 3 3.60 -9.80 11.34
C SER A 3 2.56 -9.13 12.23
N MET A 4 2.38 -7.81 12.08
CA MET A 4 1.37 -7.07 12.81
C MET A 4 -0.04 -7.39 12.31
N LEU A 5 -0.19 -7.60 10.99
CA LEU A 5 -1.48 -7.89 10.38
C LEU A 5 -1.95 -9.31 10.65
N ARG A 6 -1.03 -10.23 10.91
CA ARG A 6 -1.39 -11.63 11.20
C ARG A 6 -2.30 -11.81 12.39
N SER A 7 -2.31 -10.85 13.32
CA SER A 7 -3.17 -10.93 14.49
C SER A 7 -4.61 -10.50 14.23
N GLU A 8 -4.91 -10.03 12.99
CA GLU A 8 -6.23 -9.52 12.64
C GLU A 8 -7.00 -10.55 11.83
N PRO A 9 -8.07 -11.13 12.39
CA PRO A 9 -8.77 -12.22 11.72
C PRO A 9 -9.56 -11.81 10.47
N ASP A 10 -9.87 -10.52 10.32
CA ASP A 10 -10.58 -10.02 9.15
C ASP A 10 -9.67 -9.64 7.99
N LEU A 11 -8.34 -9.82 8.15
CA LEU A 11 -7.37 -9.49 7.14
C LEU A 11 -6.56 -10.72 6.75
N GLN A 12 -6.52 -11.01 5.46
CA GLN A 12 -5.77 -12.14 4.94
C GLN A 12 -4.61 -11.65 4.09
N ILE A 13 -3.39 -12.10 4.41
CA ILE A 13 -2.21 -11.80 3.61
C ILE A 13 -2.06 -12.88 2.55
N ILE A 14 -2.22 -12.51 1.28
CA ILE A 14 -2.16 -13.45 0.16
C ILE A 14 -0.84 -13.43 -0.60
N GLY A 15 0.03 -12.48 -0.26
CA GLY A 15 1.35 -12.42 -0.89
C GLY A 15 2.20 -11.33 -0.29
N GLU A 16 3.49 -11.36 -0.59
CA GLU A 16 4.44 -10.37 -0.12
C GLU A 16 5.48 -10.15 -1.21
N ALA A 17 5.74 -8.88 -1.53
CA ALA A 17 6.67 -8.50 -2.59
C ALA A 17 7.89 -7.80 -2.02
N LYS A 18 9.03 -7.96 -2.66
CA LYS A 18 10.31 -7.37 -2.25
C LYS A 18 10.51 -5.95 -2.76
N ASP A 19 9.92 -5.63 -3.90
CA ASP A 19 10.09 -4.33 -4.53
C ASP A 19 8.85 -3.97 -5.35
N GLY A 20 8.85 -2.78 -5.93
CA GLY A 20 7.70 -2.29 -6.69
C GLY A 20 7.36 -3.14 -7.90
N GLN A 21 8.36 -3.64 -8.60
CA GLN A 21 8.14 -4.47 -9.79
C GLN A 21 7.45 -5.78 -9.40
N GLU A 22 7.93 -6.43 -8.36
CA GLU A 22 7.33 -7.66 -7.86
C GLU A 22 5.90 -7.41 -7.34
N THR A 23 5.68 -6.25 -6.72
CA THR A 23 4.35 -5.85 -6.27
C THR A 23 3.37 -5.78 -7.45
N ILE A 24 3.78 -5.14 -8.55
CA ILE A 24 2.95 -5.03 -9.74
C ILE A 24 2.61 -6.42 -10.28
N GLU A 25 3.61 -7.29 -10.37
CA GLU A 25 3.42 -8.63 -10.89
C GLU A 25 2.47 -9.45 -10.01
N LEU A 26 2.63 -9.39 -8.70
CA LEU A 26 1.73 -10.09 -7.77
C LEU A 26 0.31 -9.55 -7.85
N CYS A 27 0.14 -8.24 -8.02
CA CYS A 27 -1.20 -7.66 -8.16
C CYS A 27 -1.88 -8.14 -9.43
N ARG A 28 -1.13 -8.24 -10.52
CA ARG A 28 -1.69 -8.76 -11.79
C ARG A 28 -2.15 -10.20 -11.64
N LEU A 29 -1.37 -11.00 -10.91
CA LEU A 29 -1.64 -12.41 -10.72
C LEU A 29 -2.74 -12.67 -9.70
N GLN A 30 -2.67 -12.04 -8.56
CA GLN A 30 -3.53 -12.32 -7.40
C GLN A 30 -4.76 -11.42 -7.30
N ARG A 31 -4.70 -10.24 -7.90
CA ARG A 31 -5.77 -9.23 -7.87
C ARG A 31 -6.29 -8.98 -6.44
N PRO A 32 -5.42 -8.51 -5.54
CA PRO A 32 -5.81 -8.30 -4.15
C PRO A 32 -6.80 -7.13 -4.01
N ASP A 33 -7.52 -7.11 -2.91
CA ASP A 33 -8.40 -5.99 -2.60
C ASP A 33 -7.61 -4.77 -2.15
N LEU A 34 -6.46 -5.01 -1.50
CA LEU A 34 -5.62 -3.95 -0.96
C LEU A 34 -4.15 -4.31 -1.10
N VAL A 35 -3.37 -3.31 -1.47
CA VAL A 35 -1.90 -3.38 -1.45
C VAL A 35 -1.40 -2.39 -0.41
N ILE A 36 -0.53 -2.87 0.49
CA ILE A 36 0.20 -1.99 1.39
C ILE A 36 1.57 -1.74 0.76
N MET A 37 1.81 -0.49 0.37
CA MET A 37 2.99 -0.11 -0.40
C MET A 37 3.95 0.69 0.46
N GLU A 38 5.16 0.17 0.67
CA GLU A 38 6.20 0.92 1.35
C GLU A 38 6.98 1.76 0.35
N LEU A 39 7.39 2.97 0.77
CA LEU A 39 8.07 3.90 -0.14
C LEU A 39 9.54 3.59 -0.38
N ARG A 40 10.12 2.68 0.38
CA ARG A 40 11.54 2.31 0.22
C ARG A 40 11.70 1.05 -0.61
N MET A 41 11.25 1.09 -1.84
CA MET A 41 11.39 -0.06 -2.72
C MET A 41 12.49 0.18 -3.75
N PRO A 42 13.44 -0.78 -3.92
CA PRO A 42 14.42 -0.67 -4.99
C PRO A 42 13.77 -0.89 -6.36
N ARG A 43 14.47 -0.58 -7.42
CA ARG A 43 14.08 -0.72 -8.84
C ARG A 43 12.90 0.16 -9.24
N VAL A 44 11.67 -0.18 -8.80
CA VAL A 44 10.48 0.62 -9.08
C VAL A 44 10.01 1.23 -7.78
N ASN A 45 9.99 2.57 -7.69
CA ASN A 45 9.57 3.22 -6.46
C ASN A 45 8.07 3.07 -6.22
N GLY A 46 7.64 3.26 -4.96
CA GLY A 46 6.26 3.02 -4.57
C GLY A 46 5.25 3.90 -5.30
N PHE A 47 5.62 5.13 -5.66
CA PHE A 47 4.70 6.01 -6.39
C PHE A 47 4.46 5.51 -7.80
N ARG A 48 5.50 5.08 -8.50
CA ARG A 48 5.36 4.54 -9.85
C ARG A 48 4.59 3.23 -9.83
N ALA A 49 4.88 2.37 -8.88
CA ALA A 49 4.13 1.12 -8.71
C ALA A 49 2.65 1.40 -8.46
N THR A 50 2.35 2.39 -7.62
CA THR A 50 0.98 2.80 -7.34
C THR A 50 0.28 3.27 -8.60
N GLN A 51 0.94 4.13 -9.40
CA GLN A 51 0.37 4.60 -10.66
C GLN A 51 0.02 3.44 -11.59
N THR A 52 0.93 2.49 -11.73
CA THR A 52 0.73 1.34 -12.60
C THR A 52 -0.43 0.49 -12.11
N ILE A 53 -0.48 0.19 -10.82
CA ILE A 53 -1.55 -0.62 -10.23
C ILE A 53 -2.90 0.06 -10.39
N LYS A 54 -2.99 1.35 -10.08
CA LYS A 54 -4.27 2.07 -10.19
C LYS A 54 -4.73 2.20 -11.62
N LYS A 55 -3.81 2.26 -12.58
CA LYS A 55 -4.14 2.30 -14.00
C LYS A 55 -4.65 0.95 -14.50
N GLU A 56 -3.98 -0.13 -14.13
CA GLU A 56 -4.31 -1.47 -14.61
C GLU A 56 -5.42 -2.14 -13.81
N LEU A 57 -5.45 -1.89 -12.50
CA LEU A 57 -6.38 -2.54 -11.58
C LEU A 57 -7.05 -1.47 -10.71
N PRO A 58 -7.94 -0.64 -11.28
CA PRO A 58 -8.49 0.51 -10.55
C PRO A 58 -9.31 0.14 -9.31
N THR A 59 -9.78 -1.10 -9.20
CA THR A 59 -10.52 -1.55 -8.01
C THR A 59 -9.62 -2.01 -6.88
N THR A 60 -8.33 -2.25 -7.15
CA THR A 60 -7.36 -2.58 -6.11
C THR A 60 -7.01 -1.30 -5.36
N LYS A 61 -7.22 -1.31 -4.04
CA LYS A 61 -6.88 -0.15 -3.21
C LYS A 61 -5.40 -0.17 -2.88
N VAL A 62 -4.79 1.01 -2.76
CA VAL A 62 -3.38 1.15 -2.42
C VAL A 62 -3.26 2.05 -1.20
N LEU A 63 -2.67 1.50 -0.13
CA LEU A 63 -2.31 2.25 1.07
C LEU A 63 -0.80 2.39 1.11
N ILE A 64 -0.31 3.62 1.07
CA ILE A 64 1.12 3.86 1.16
C ILE A 64 1.53 3.98 2.62
N VAL A 65 2.56 3.23 3.01
CA VAL A 65 3.16 3.28 4.34
C VAL A 65 4.56 3.86 4.17
N SER A 66 4.82 4.98 4.82
CA SER A 66 6.07 5.72 4.62
C SER A 66 6.77 6.02 5.93
N ALA A 67 8.10 5.98 5.91
CA ALA A 67 8.93 6.48 6.99
C ALA A 67 9.10 8.00 6.91
N TYR A 68 8.60 8.64 5.84
CA TYR A 68 8.83 10.05 5.57
C TYR A 68 7.64 10.91 5.96
N GLU A 69 7.89 11.96 6.75
CA GLU A 69 6.86 12.90 7.19
C GLU A 69 6.72 14.10 6.23
N ASP A 70 7.58 14.20 5.23
CA ASP A 70 7.61 15.33 4.32
C ASP A 70 6.27 15.44 3.58
N PRO A 71 5.61 16.62 3.64
CA PRO A 71 4.35 16.84 2.90
C PRO A 71 4.46 16.58 1.40
N LEU A 72 5.67 16.67 0.84
CA LEU A 72 5.89 16.39 -0.57
C LEU A 72 5.55 14.95 -0.91
N PHE A 73 5.87 14.01 -0.02
CA PHE A 73 5.54 12.60 -0.25
C PHE A 73 4.04 12.36 -0.22
N LEU A 74 3.30 13.07 0.62
CA LEU A 74 1.84 12.98 0.61
C LEU A 74 1.28 13.49 -0.73
N SER A 75 1.81 14.60 -1.23
CA SER A 75 1.39 15.13 -2.54
C SER A 75 1.66 14.13 -3.66
N GLU A 76 2.83 13.50 -3.63
CA GLU A 76 3.19 12.48 -4.63
C GLU A 76 2.26 11.26 -4.54
N ALA A 77 1.89 10.86 -3.33
CA ALA A 77 0.97 9.74 -3.13
C ALA A 77 -0.39 10.05 -3.75
N VAL A 78 -0.90 11.25 -3.53
CA VAL A 78 -2.18 11.68 -4.10
C VAL A 78 -2.11 11.70 -5.63
N ARG A 79 -1.03 12.23 -6.20
CA ARG A 79 -0.84 12.26 -7.65
C ARG A 79 -0.77 10.86 -8.24
N ALA A 80 -0.17 9.92 -7.51
CA ALA A 80 -0.07 8.54 -7.96
C ALA A 80 -1.41 7.80 -7.91
N GLY A 81 -2.41 8.37 -7.25
CA GLY A 81 -3.73 7.76 -7.14
C GLY A 81 -3.88 6.85 -5.93
N ALA A 82 -3.01 6.97 -4.92
CA ALA A 82 -3.12 6.18 -3.71
C ALA A 82 -4.44 6.47 -2.99
N ASP A 83 -5.00 5.44 -2.37
CA ASP A 83 -6.26 5.55 -1.64
C ASP A 83 -6.06 5.95 -0.19
N GLY A 84 -4.85 5.79 0.34
CA GLY A 84 -4.50 6.21 1.69
C GLY A 84 -3.01 6.35 1.87
N TYR A 85 -2.62 7.00 2.97
CA TYR A 85 -1.23 7.24 3.31
C TYR A 85 -1.09 7.27 4.83
N VAL A 86 -0.18 6.48 5.38
CA VAL A 86 0.12 6.49 6.81
C VAL A 86 1.63 6.47 7.03
N LEU A 87 2.05 6.94 8.19
CA LEU A 87 3.44 6.87 8.59
C LEU A 87 3.74 5.51 9.20
N LYS A 88 4.91 4.96 8.89
CA LYS A 88 5.33 3.65 9.39
C LYS A 88 5.44 3.62 10.92
N VAL A 89 5.73 4.78 11.53
CA VAL A 89 5.85 4.90 12.99
C VAL A 89 4.51 5.07 13.70
N SER A 90 3.42 5.20 12.95
CA SER A 90 2.09 5.34 13.55
C SER A 90 1.74 4.11 14.39
N PRO A 91 1.01 4.30 15.49
CA PRO A 91 0.55 3.16 16.29
C PRO A 91 -0.27 2.18 15.46
N LEU A 92 -0.19 0.90 15.79
CA LEU A 92 -0.92 -0.14 15.06
C LEU A 92 -2.41 0.16 14.89
N PRO A 93 -3.14 0.65 15.92
CA PRO A 93 -4.56 0.97 15.71
C PRO A 93 -4.81 1.98 14.60
N GLU A 94 -3.93 2.98 14.44
CA GLU A 94 -4.08 3.97 13.37
C GLU A 94 -3.86 3.33 12.00
N ILE A 95 -2.86 2.45 11.89
CA ILE A 95 -2.58 1.75 10.64
C ILE A 95 -3.77 0.85 10.28
N LEU A 96 -4.31 0.11 11.24
CA LEU A 96 -5.47 -0.76 11.01
C LEU A 96 -6.71 0.04 10.62
N ASN A 97 -6.92 1.20 11.24
CA ASN A 97 -8.04 2.06 10.87
C ASN A 97 -7.90 2.57 9.45
N ALA A 98 -6.68 2.91 9.03
CA ALA A 98 -6.41 3.34 7.66
C ALA A 98 -6.71 2.21 6.66
N ILE A 99 -6.28 0.99 6.98
CA ILE A 99 -6.54 -0.18 6.13
C ILE A 99 -8.03 -0.39 5.96
N ARG A 100 -8.77 -0.42 7.06
CA ARG A 100 -10.21 -0.64 7.03
C ARG A 100 -10.96 0.50 6.35
N GLY A 101 -10.50 1.73 6.56
CA GLY A 101 -11.08 2.89 5.90
C GLY A 101 -10.91 2.85 4.39
N VAL A 102 -9.74 2.47 3.92
CA VAL A 102 -9.44 2.34 2.49
C VAL A 102 -10.29 1.23 1.88
N LEU A 103 -10.44 0.10 2.57
CA LEU A 103 -11.23 -1.03 2.07
C LEU A 103 -12.72 -0.70 1.97
N ARG A 104 -13.22 0.14 2.87
CA ARG A 104 -14.63 0.57 2.81
C ARG A 104 -14.89 1.56 1.67
N GLY A 105 -13.84 2.14 1.14
CA GLY A 105 -13.93 3.14 0.10
C GLY A 105 -14.16 4.50 0.62
#